data_429378eba8a391ab858c00c0933b9010
#
_entry.id   429378eba8a391ab858c00c0933b9010
#
_cell.length_a   1.000
_cell.length_b   1.000
_cell.length_c   1.000
_cell.angle_alpha   90.00
_cell.angle_beta   90.00
_cell.angle_gamma   90.00
#
_symmetry.space_group_name_H-M   'P 1'
#
loop_
_entity.id
_entity.type
_entity.pdbx_description
1 polymer ?
#
loop_
_entity_poly.entity_id
_entity_poly.type
_entity_poly.pdbx_seq_one_letter_code
_entity_poly.pdbx_strand_id
1 'polypeptide(L)'
;MGPAVAVVSGDRVYIVDCGPGVVRRAAQAGIGMEQLTRAFVTHLHSDHTAGMPDLILTPPNAGRVEALEIFGPPGVRAMAAHLIKAYEQDLAIRLHGTQPVEPRGFAVEAHNVHPGEVYRDSQVRVTAFAVSHGAWRYAYGYRFEAKDKVIVISGDTTYSARLIAAARGCDILVHEVYSQKGWEGRTPEWRTYHAAYHTSAPDVGKIAAQVQPKKLVLYHLLPMGQTEDEVLGEVRRNWQGNVIYGKDLDVIR
;
A
#
# COMPACT_ATOMS: atom_id res chain seq x y z
N MET A 1 -7.70 4.28 -9.98
CA MET A 1 -6.56 4.84 -9.28
C MET A 1 -5.58 3.71 -8.98
N GLY A 2 -4.31 4.02 -8.73
CA GLY A 2 -3.36 3.00 -8.30
C GLY A 2 -3.56 2.62 -6.82
N PRO A 3 -3.00 1.48 -6.38
CA PRO A 3 -3.13 1.02 -5.00
C PRO A 3 -2.51 2.01 -4.02
N ALA A 4 -3.29 2.34 -2.97
CA ALA A 4 -2.86 3.08 -1.81
C ALA A 4 -3.81 2.79 -0.64
N VAL A 5 -3.27 2.55 0.53
CA VAL A 5 -4.04 2.34 1.77
C VAL A 5 -3.57 3.34 2.82
N ALA A 6 -4.51 4.04 3.47
CA ALA A 6 -4.20 4.87 4.62
C ALA A 6 -4.55 4.12 5.91
N VAL A 7 -3.56 3.87 6.76
CA VAL A 7 -3.78 3.44 8.15
C VAL A 7 -3.82 4.69 9.01
N VAL A 8 -4.92 4.89 9.74
CA VAL A 8 -5.12 6.05 10.62
C VAL A 8 -5.17 5.56 12.06
N SER A 9 -4.32 6.12 12.91
CA SER A 9 -4.29 5.83 14.35
C SER A 9 -4.13 7.15 15.13
N GLY A 10 -5.14 7.52 15.89
CA GLY A 10 -5.20 8.82 16.54
C GLY A 10 -5.17 9.96 15.51
N ASP A 11 -4.23 10.86 15.65
CA ASP A 11 -3.97 11.99 14.75
C ASP A 11 -2.99 11.70 13.62
N ARG A 12 -2.45 10.47 13.54
CA ARG A 12 -1.41 10.09 12.59
C ARG A 12 -1.95 9.26 11.43
N VAL A 13 -1.36 9.51 10.27
CA VAL A 13 -1.66 8.82 9.02
C VAL A 13 -0.40 8.15 8.46
N TYR A 14 -0.55 6.90 8.05
CA TYR A 14 0.49 6.07 7.48
C TYR A 14 0.00 5.58 6.12
N ILE A 15 0.62 6.04 5.05
CA ILE A 15 0.25 5.66 3.68
C ILE A 15 1.02 4.39 3.31
N VAL A 16 0.33 3.38 2.83
CA VAL A 16 0.95 2.18 2.23
C VAL A 16 0.72 2.23 0.74
N ASP A 17 1.81 2.29 0.01
CA ASP A 17 1.92 2.56 -1.41
C ASP A 17 1.46 3.96 -1.86
N CYS A 18 2.05 4.42 -2.93
CA CYS A 18 1.86 5.75 -3.49
C CYS A 18 1.38 5.62 -4.95
N GLY A 19 0.30 4.89 -5.17
CA GLY A 19 -0.29 4.77 -6.50
C GLY A 19 -0.82 6.11 -7.03
N PRO A 20 -1.03 6.23 -8.35
CA PRO A 20 -1.54 7.45 -8.98
C PRO A 20 -2.80 7.97 -8.31
N GLY A 21 -2.78 9.24 -7.89
CA GLY A 21 -3.92 9.91 -7.26
C GLY A 21 -3.99 9.78 -5.74
N VAL A 22 -2.96 9.24 -5.07
CA VAL A 22 -2.93 9.05 -3.61
C VAL A 22 -3.23 10.34 -2.85
N VAL A 23 -2.63 11.48 -3.20
CA VAL A 23 -2.84 12.77 -2.52
C VAL A 23 -4.27 13.26 -2.71
N ARG A 24 -4.80 13.16 -3.93
CA ARG A 24 -6.18 13.55 -4.22
C ARG A 24 -7.19 12.73 -3.44
N ARG A 25 -6.96 11.41 -3.34
CA ARG A 25 -7.83 10.51 -2.57
C ARG A 25 -7.73 10.74 -1.07
N ALA A 26 -6.52 11.02 -0.56
CA ALA A 26 -6.34 11.40 0.83
C ALA A 26 -7.15 12.67 1.17
N ALA A 27 -7.06 13.71 0.34
CA ALA A 27 -7.86 14.93 0.50
C ALA A 27 -9.38 14.65 0.48
N GLN A 28 -9.86 13.83 -0.46
CA GLN A 28 -11.27 13.44 -0.55
C GLN A 28 -11.75 12.61 0.66
N ALA A 29 -10.85 11.85 1.27
CA ALA A 29 -11.10 11.11 2.51
C ALA A 29 -11.08 12.00 3.77
N GLY A 30 -10.83 13.31 3.61
CA GLY A 30 -10.73 14.25 4.74
C GLY A 30 -9.39 14.19 5.49
N ILE A 31 -8.37 13.56 4.91
CA ILE A 31 -7.01 13.54 5.47
C ILE A 31 -6.35 14.88 5.15
N GLY A 32 -5.88 15.57 6.18
CA GLY A 32 -5.15 16.83 6.02
C GLY A 32 -3.79 16.63 5.36
N MET A 33 -3.38 17.57 4.54
CA MET A 33 -2.09 17.48 3.85
C MET A 33 -0.91 17.49 4.83
N GLU A 34 -1.05 18.16 5.97
CA GLU A 34 -0.08 18.17 7.07
C GLU A 34 0.15 16.77 7.69
N GLN A 35 -0.82 15.88 7.58
CA GLN A 35 -0.74 14.52 8.11
C GLN A 35 0.00 13.54 7.17
N LEU A 36 0.22 13.91 5.90
CA LEU A 36 0.90 13.08 4.90
C LEU A 36 2.42 13.12 5.08
N THR A 37 2.90 12.58 6.18
CA THR A 37 4.32 12.63 6.58
C THR A 37 5.01 11.27 6.56
N ARG A 38 4.26 10.16 6.38
CA ARG A 38 4.84 8.79 6.44
C ARG A 38 4.26 7.91 5.35
N ALA A 39 5.16 7.28 4.57
CA ALA A 39 4.79 6.35 3.51
C ALA A 39 5.59 5.05 3.60
N PHE A 40 4.94 3.93 3.33
CA PHE A 40 5.51 2.58 3.31
C PHE A 40 5.28 1.97 1.93
N VAL A 41 6.35 1.72 1.19
CA VAL A 41 6.26 1.21 -0.19
C VAL A 41 6.47 -0.30 -0.18
N THR A 42 5.53 -1.05 -0.73
CA THR A 42 5.59 -2.52 -0.77
C THR A 42 6.62 -3.03 -1.78
N HIS A 43 6.62 -2.47 -2.96
CA HIS A 43 7.57 -2.75 -4.05
C HIS A 43 7.59 -1.59 -5.06
N LEU A 44 8.45 -1.64 -6.06
CA LEU A 44 8.71 -0.47 -6.92
C LEU A 44 8.02 -0.54 -8.29
N HIS A 45 6.93 -1.29 -8.46
CA HIS A 45 6.09 -1.14 -9.65
C HIS A 45 5.50 0.28 -9.76
N SER A 46 5.29 0.72 -10.96
CA SER A 46 4.85 2.09 -11.24
C SER A 46 3.45 2.41 -10.71
N ASP A 47 2.54 1.45 -10.71
CA ASP A 47 1.19 1.63 -10.15
C ASP A 47 1.18 1.78 -8.62
N HIS A 48 2.26 1.36 -7.92
CA HIS A 48 2.48 1.57 -6.48
C HIS A 48 3.31 2.81 -6.17
N THR A 49 3.97 3.43 -7.17
CA THR A 49 4.94 4.51 -6.93
C THR A 49 4.73 5.76 -7.76
N ALA A 50 3.92 5.72 -8.83
CA ALA A 50 3.76 6.86 -9.75
C ALA A 50 3.04 8.07 -9.11
N GLY A 51 2.41 7.93 -7.94
CA GLY A 51 1.90 9.03 -7.13
C GLY A 51 2.91 9.60 -6.13
N MET A 52 4.11 9.01 -6.02
CA MET A 52 5.14 9.49 -5.08
C MET A 52 5.59 10.93 -5.38
N PRO A 53 5.78 11.38 -6.63
CA PRO A 53 6.09 12.77 -6.90
C PRO A 53 5.02 13.73 -6.36
N ASP A 54 3.73 13.39 -6.53
CA ASP A 54 2.62 14.18 -6.00
C ASP A 54 2.64 14.23 -4.47
N LEU A 55 2.92 13.08 -3.81
CA LEU A 55 3.04 13.00 -2.36
C LEU A 55 4.25 13.81 -1.80
N ILE A 56 5.34 13.91 -2.56
CA ILE A 56 6.51 14.72 -2.20
C ILE A 56 6.17 16.22 -2.33
N LEU A 57 5.56 16.63 -3.43
CA LEU A 57 5.53 18.03 -3.87
C LEU A 57 4.24 18.78 -3.51
N THR A 58 3.08 18.14 -3.48
CA THR A 58 1.80 18.81 -3.28
C THR A 58 1.52 19.12 -1.79
N PRO A 59 1.69 18.20 -0.83
CA PRO A 59 1.38 18.46 0.57
C PRO A 59 2.14 19.64 1.20
N PRO A 60 3.44 19.90 0.88
CA PRO A 60 4.13 21.09 1.42
C PRO A 60 3.47 22.42 1.01
N ASN A 61 2.86 22.47 -0.17
CA ASN A 61 2.14 23.65 -0.64
C ASN A 61 0.76 23.81 0.04
N ALA A 62 0.33 22.79 0.78
CA ALA A 62 -0.99 22.72 1.40
C ALA A 62 -0.93 22.42 2.90
N GLY A 63 0.20 22.74 3.56
CA GLY A 63 0.30 22.75 5.02
C GLY A 63 1.26 21.73 5.64
N ARG A 64 1.86 20.79 4.89
CA ARG A 64 2.89 19.91 5.47
C ARG A 64 4.17 20.69 5.75
N VAL A 65 4.53 20.75 7.02
CA VAL A 65 5.75 21.42 7.50
C VAL A 65 6.84 20.43 7.93
N GLU A 66 6.49 19.15 8.10
CA GLU A 66 7.43 18.09 8.42
C GLU A 66 7.96 17.40 7.16
N ALA A 67 9.16 16.82 7.26
CA ALA A 67 9.70 15.98 6.20
C ALA A 67 8.79 14.77 5.92
N LEU A 68 8.78 14.31 4.67
CA LEU A 68 8.18 13.04 4.31
C LEU A 68 9.17 11.90 4.57
N GLU A 69 8.84 11.01 5.48
CA GLU A 69 9.58 9.76 5.69
C GLU A 69 9.00 8.67 4.77
N ILE A 70 9.88 8.04 3.98
CA ILE A 70 9.50 6.95 3.08
C ILE A 70 10.29 5.70 3.46
N PHE A 71 9.58 4.63 3.80
CA PHE A 71 10.13 3.31 4.10
C PHE A 71 9.80 2.35 2.97
N GLY A 72 10.78 1.65 2.41
CA GLY A 72 10.50 0.73 1.31
C GLY A 72 11.68 -0.16 0.96
N PRO A 73 11.53 -1.05 -0.03
CA PRO A 73 12.58 -1.97 -0.42
C PRO A 73 13.81 -1.24 -0.97
N PRO A 74 14.97 -1.91 -1.02
CA PRO A 74 16.15 -1.41 -1.71
C PRO A 74 15.84 -0.85 -3.08
N GLY A 75 16.21 0.41 -3.33
CA GLY A 75 15.85 1.19 -4.52
C GLY A 75 14.94 2.38 -4.22
N VAL A 76 14.12 2.35 -3.16
CA VAL A 76 13.20 3.46 -2.85
C VAL A 76 13.94 4.75 -2.55
N ARG A 77 15.09 4.68 -1.86
CA ARG A 77 15.95 5.84 -1.58
C ARG A 77 16.47 6.50 -2.86
N ALA A 78 16.95 5.68 -3.81
CA ALA A 78 17.40 6.18 -5.09
C ALA A 78 16.24 6.78 -5.91
N MET A 79 15.08 6.12 -5.92
CA MET A 79 13.88 6.63 -6.59
C MET A 79 13.49 8.00 -6.04
N ALA A 80 13.37 8.17 -4.73
CA ALA A 80 13.03 9.45 -4.11
C ALA A 80 14.06 10.54 -4.46
N ALA A 81 15.35 10.23 -4.41
CA ALA A 81 16.41 11.18 -4.76
C ALA A 81 16.33 11.64 -6.24
N HIS A 82 16.06 10.71 -7.16
CA HIS A 82 15.90 11.06 -8.58
C HIS A 82 14.62 11.89 -8.84
N LEU A 83 13.53 11.61 -8.11
CA LEU A 83 12.31 12.42 -8.19
C LEU A 83 12.56 13.86 -7.72
N ILE A 84 13.24 14.04 -6.58
CA ILE A 84 13.63 15.38 -6.11
C ILE A 84 14.50 16.08 -7.16
N LYS A 85 15.48 15.38 -7.73
CA LYS A 85 16.34 15.91 -8.77
C LYS A 85 15.56 16.29 -10.04
N ALA A 86 14.55 15.51 -10.44
CA ALA A 86 13.71 15.82 -11.59
C ALA A 86 12.92 17.15 -11.40
N TYR A 87 12.61 17.51 -10.16
CA TYR A 87 11.87 18.75 -9.84
C TYR A 87 12.75 19.84 -9.22
N GLU A 88 14.09 19.75 -9.33
CA GLU A 88 15.02 20.69 -8.70
C GLU A 88 14.74 22.15 -9.06
N GLN A 89 14.30 22.42 -10.28
CA GLN A 89 14.01 23.76 -10.76
C GLN A 89 12.77 24.36 -10.08
N ASP A 90 11.70 23.58 -9.96
CA ASP A 90 10.49 23.97 -9.23
C ASP A 90 10.80 24.18 -7.73
N LEU A 91 11.52 23.24 -7.13
CA LEU A 91 11.92 23.32 -5.72
C LEU A 91 12.79 24.56 -5.44
N ALA A 92 13.75 24.87 -6.32
CA ALA A 92 14.60 26.05 -6.16
C ALA A 92 13.77 27.37 -6.19
N ILE A 93 12.80 27.47 -7.10
CA ILE A 93 11.91 28.63 -7.20
C ILE A 93 11.03 28.75 -5.95
N ARG A 94 10.47 27.67 -5.44
CA ARG A 94 9.63 27.67 -4.24
C ARG A 94 10.41 28.01 -2.97
N LEU A 95 11.59 27.41 -2.82
CA LEU A 95 12.39 27.55 -1.60
C LEU A 95 13.14 28.90 -1.50
N HIS A 96 13.47 29.51 -2.65
CA HIS A 96 14.26 30.75 -2.71
C HIS A 96 13.50 31.94 -3.29
N GLY A 97 12.26 31.73 -3.72
CA GLY A 97 11.38 32.78 -4.25
C GLY A 97 10.54 33.46 -3.15
N THR A 98 9.37 33.96 -3.53
CA THR A 98 8.47 34.70 -2.64
C THR A 98 7.36 33.87 -2.01
N GLN A 99 7.29 32.59 -2.31
CA GLN A 99 6.26 31.71 -1.74
C GLN A 99 6.55 31.47 -0.25
N PRO A 100 5.58 31.72 0.65
CA PRO A 100 5.75 31.48 2.09
C PRO A 100 5.60 29.99 2.39
N VAL A 101 6.66 29.22 2.22
CA VAL A 101 6.69 27.78 2.50
C VAL A 101 7.66 27.45 3.63
N GLU A 102 7.38 26.35 4.34
CA GLU A 102 8.32 25.75 5.27
C GLU A 102 9.27 24.79 4.51
N PRO A 103 10.57 25.09 4.41
CA PRO A 103 11.51 24.28 3.63
C PRO A 103 11.56 22.81 4.05
N ARG A 104 11.40 22.54 5.35
CA ARG A 104 11.41 21.17 5.89
C ARG A 104 10.26 20.33 5.32
N GLY A 105 9.12 20.97 4.97
CA GLY A 105 8.00 20.28 4.33
C GLY A 105 8.35 19.63 2.99
N PHE A 106 9.33 20.16 2.25
CA PHE A 106 9.82 19.60 1.00
C PHE A 106 10.94 18.55 1.18
N ALA A 107 11.45 18.39 2.40
CA ALA A 107 12.47 17.37 2.66
C ALA A 107 11.88 15.96 2.58
N VAL A 108 12.69 15.03 2.08
CA VAL A 108 12.35 13.61 2.01
C VAL A 108 13.44 12.78 2.67
N GLU A 109 13.04 11.98 3.64
CA GLU A 109 13.91 11.05 4.36
C GLU A 109 13.53 9.62 3.92
N ALA A 110 14.20 9.09 2.89
CA ALA A 110 13.88 7.78 2.34
C ALA A 110 14.81 6.69 2.89
N HIS A 111 14.22 5.59 3.35
CA HIS A 111 14.90 4.48 4.02
C HIS A 111 14.71 3.18 3.23
N ASN A 112 15.82 2.59 2.77
CA ASN A 112 15.81 1.22 2.29
C ASN A 112 15.70 0.30 3.50
N VAL A 113 14.59 -0.45 3.59
CA VAL A 113 14.31 -1.36 4.70
C VAL A 113 14.44 -2.82 4.28
N HIS A 114 14.53 -3.68 5.28
CA HIS A 114 14.52 -5.14 5.13
C HIS A 114 13.46 -5.73 6.07
N PRO A 115 13.04 -7.00 5.89
CA PRO A 115 12.08 -7.65 6.78
C PRO A 115 12.48 -7.55 8.26
N GLY A 116 11.52 -7.20 9.10
CA GLY A 116 11.66 -6.92 10.52
C GLY A 116 10.93 -5.65 10.91
N GLU A 117 11.13 -5.13 12.12
CA GLU A 117 10.60 -3.84 12.54
C GLU A 117 11.28 -2.73 11.73
N VAL A 118 10.49 -1.91 11.04
CA VAL A 118 10.97 -0.85 10.14
C VAL A 118 10.60 0.54 10.62
N TYR A 119 9.60 0.65 11.50
CA TYR A 119 9.14 1.91 12.06
C TYR A 119 8.43 1.68 13.39
N ARG A 120 8.57 2.65 14.29
CA ARG A 120 7.81 2.70 15.54
C ARG A 120 7.63 4.14 15.99
N ASP A 121 6.44 4.45 16.45
CA ASP A 121 6.16 5.68 17.18
C ASP A 121 5.22 5.42 18.38
N SER A 122 4.58 6.46 18.91
CA SER A 122 3.63 6.34 20.03
C SER A 122 2.30 5.68 19.65
N GLN A 123 1.97 5.60 18.36
CA GLN A 123 0.68 5.10 17.88
C GLN A 123 0.78 3.70 17.30
N VAL A 124 1.87 3.37 16.60
CA VAL A 124 2.01 2.09 15.90
C VAL A 124 3.44 1.54 15.97
N ARG A 125 3.52 0.21 15.83
CA ARG A 125 4.72 -0.51 15.43
C ARG A 125 4.47 -1.07 14.03
N VAL A 126 5.43 -0.90 13.10
CA VAL A 126 5.33 -1.41 11.74
C VAL A 126 6.43 -2.42 11.47
N THR A 127 6.03 -3.61 11.07
CA THR A 127 6.92 -4.70 10.67
C THR A 127 6.74 -5.00 9.19
N ALA A 128 7.83 -4.98 8.43
CA ALA A 128 7.85 -5.46 7.05
C ALA A 128 8.11 -6.97 7.03
N PHE A 129 7.46 -7.69 6.14
CA PHE A 129 7.74 -9.10 5.86
C PHE A 129 7.85 -9.35 4.36
N ALA A 130 8.75 -10.24 3.97
CA ALA A 130 8.97 -10.54 2.55
C ALA A 130 7.82 -11.35 1.98
N VAL A 131 7.41 -11.00 0.77
CA VAL A 131 6.46 -11.74 -0.06
C VAL A 131 7.09 -12.10 -1.42
N SER A 132 6.41 -12.93 -2.20
CA SER A 132 6.88 -13.34 -3.54
C SER A 132 6.05 -12.66 -4.60
N HIS A 133 6.70 -11.86 -5.44
CA HIS A 133 6.04 -11.10 -6.50
C HIS A 133 6.86 -11.18 -7.79
N GLY A 134 6.68 -12.28 -8.52
CA GLY A 134 7.36 -12.54 -9.78
C GLY A 134 8.88 -12.40 -9.69
N ALA A 135 9.45 -11.60 -10.58
CA ALA A 135 10.89 -11.35 -10.65
C ALA A 135 11.41 -10.30 -9.64
N TRP A 136 10.55 -9.67 -8.84
CA TRP A 136 10.97 -8.70 -7.85
C TRP A 136 11.75 -9.37 -6.72
N ARG A 137 13.03 -9.02 -6.60
CA ARG A 137 13.89 -9.51 -5.52
C ARG A 137 13.41 -9.05 -4.14
N TYR A 138 12.81 -7.87 -4.08
CA TYR A 138 12.33 -7.23 -2.87
C TYR A 138 10.88 -6.81 -3.06
N ALA A 139 9.96 -7.51 -2.42
CA ALA A 139 8.56 -7.17 -2.29
C ALA A 139 8.13 -7.47 -0.85
N TYR A 140 7.36 -6.57 -0.26
CA TYR A 140 6.99 -6.61 1.15
C TYR A 140 5.50 -6.46 1.35
N GLY A 141 4.99 -7.14 2.38
CA GLY A 141 3.78 -6.74 3.08
C GLY A 141 4.14 -6.05 4.38
N TYR A 142 3.18 -5.37 4.97
CA TYR A 142 3.34 -4.63 6.22
C TYR A 142 2.33 -5.05 7.27
N ARG A 143 2.79 -5.22 8.52
CA ARG A 143 1.98 -5.44 9.70
C ARG A 143 2.05 -4.19 10.57
N PHE A 144 0.91 -3.55 10.78
CA PHE A 144 0.71 -2.42 11.68
C PHE A 144 0.09 -2.93 12.98
N GLU A 145 0.75 -2.68 14.09
CA GLU A 145 0.24 -3.00 15.43
C GLU A 145 0.00 -1.68 16.17
N ALA A 146 -1.26 -1.28 16.24
CA ALA A 146 -1.73 -0.18 17.05
C ALA A 146 -2.16 -0.69 18.44
N LYS A 147 -2.53 0.21 19.33
CA LYS A 147 -2.93 -0.13 20.71
C LYS A 147 -4.10 -1.10 20.78
N ASP A 148 -5.07 -0.96 19.87
CA ASP A 148 -6.36 -1.67 19.90
C ASP A 148 -6.58 -2.55 18.66
N LYS A 149 -5.67 -2.52 17.68
CA LYS A 149 -5.91 -3.15 16.40
C LYS A 149 -4.63 -3.57 15.69
N VAL A 150 -4.69 -4.71 15.04
CA VAL A 150 -3.63 -5.22 14.18
C VAL A 150 -4.13 -5.28 12.74
N ILE A 151 -3.45 -4.57 11.84
CA ILE A 151 -3.77 -4.50 10.41
C ILE A 151 -2.60 -5.10 9.63
N VAL A 152 -2.88 -6.01 8.71
CA VAL A 152 -1.88 -6.56 7.80
C VAL A 152 -2.27 -6.23 6.37
N ILE A 153 -1.31 -5.70 5.61
CA ILE A 153 -1.45 -5.35 4.19
C ILE A 153 -0.49 -6.21 3.41
N SER A 154 -1.02 -6.97 2.44
CA SER A 154 -0.23 -7.98 1.73
C SER A 154 0.86 -7.39 0.84
N GLY A 155 0.65 -6.19 0.27
CA GLY A 155 1.32 -5.83 -0.98
C GLY A 155 0.90 -6.79 -2.09
N ASP A 156 1.57 -6.74 -3.23
CA ASP A 156 1.34 -7.71 -4.30
C ASP A 156 2.15 -8.99 -4.03
N THR A 157 1.49 -10.13 -4.13
CA THR A 157 2.10 -11.41 -3.75
C THR A 157 1.38 -12.60 -4.37
N THR A 158 2.12 -13.67 -4.63
CA THR A 158 1.51 -14.99 -4.78
C THR A 158 1.12 -15.54 -3.41
N TYR A 159 0.45 -16.71 -3.38
CA TYR A 159 0.15 -17.43 -2.12
C TYR A 159 1.40 -17.54 -1.23
N SER A 160 1.36 -16.98 -0.03
CA SER A 160 2.55 -16.78 0.80
C SER A 160 2.38 -17.32 2.22
N ALA A 161 3.17 -18.34 2.58
CA ALA A 161 3.24 -18.83 3.95
C ALA A 161 3.81 -17.78 4.93
N ARG A 162 4.69 -16.88 4.45
CA ARG A 162 5.24 -15.77 5.24
C ARG A 162 4.16 -14.74 5.58
N LEU A 163 3.29 -14.43 4.60
CA LEU A 163 2.12 -13.57 4.84
C LEU A 163 1.19 -14.22 5.86
N ILE A 164 0.84 -15.49 5.71
CA ILE A 164 0.00 -16.22 6.66
C ILE A 164 0.58 -16.14 8.08
N ALA A 165 1.89 -16.36 8.23
CA ALA A 165 2.56 -16.26 9.51
C ALA A 165 2.51 -14.83 10.09
N ALA A 166 2.78 -13.81 9.27
CA ALA A 166 2.75 -12.40 9.67
C ALA A 166 1.34 -11.91 9.99
N ALA A 167 0.31 -12.49 9.35
CA ALA A 167 -1.09 -12.10 9.54
C ALA A 167 -1.78 -12.80 10.72
N ARG A 168 -1.14 -13.75 11.39
CA ARG A 168 -1.73 -14.42 12.56
C ARG A 168 -2.18 -13.40 13.62
N GLY A 169 -3.44 -13.54 14.06
CA GLY A 169 -4.02 -12.67 15.08
C GLY A 169 -4.28 -11.24 14.61
N CYS A 170 -4.31 -10.96 13.31
CA CYS A 170 -4.72 -9.65 12.82
C CYS A 170 -6.25 -9.49 12.91
N ASP A 171 -6.65 -8.24 13.13
CA ASP A 171 -8.07 -7.85 13.08
C ASP A 171 -8.51 -7.64 11.63
N ILE A 172 -7.66 -7.01 10.82
CA ILE A 172 -7.94 -6.69 9.43
C ILE A 172 -6.80 -7.23 8.56
N LEU A 173 -7.15 -8.05 7.57
CA LEU A 173 -6.25 -8.43 6.49
C LEU A 173 -6.69 -7.71 5.22
N VAL A 174 -5.84 -6.82 4.71
CA VAL A 174 -6.00 -6.16 3.41
C VAL A 174 -5.16 -6.95 2.40
N HIS A 175 -5.80 -7.59 1.43
CA HIS A 175 -5.14 -8.52 0.50
C HIS A 175 -5.47 -8.21 -0.95
N GLU A 176 -4.45 -8.21 -1.83
CA GLU A 176 -4.63 -8.11 -3.26
C GLU A 176 -5.32 -9.35 -3.82
N VAL A 177 -5.94 -9.26 -5.01
CA VAL A 177 -6.70 -10.37 -5.55
C VAL A 177 -6.89 -10.28 -7.06
N TYR A 178 -6.78 -11.42 -7.75
CA TYR A 178 -7.35 -11.57 -9.09
C TYR A 178 -8.49 -12.60 -9.13
N SER A 179 -9.48 -12.39 -10.02
CA SER A 179 -10.52 -13.39 -10.28
C SER A 179 -9.94 -14.59 -11.00
N GLN A 180 -10.16 -15.78 -10.45
CA GLN A 180 -9.78 -17.05 -11.08
C GLN A 180 -10.50 -17.26 -12.41
N LYS A 181 -11.80 -17.03 -12.46
CA LYS A 181 -12.62 -17.17 -13.68
C LYS A 181 -12.20 -16.18 -14.76
N GLY A 182 -11.95 -14.91 -14.36
CA GLY A 182 -11.45 -13.90 -15.28
C GLY A 182 -10.05 -14.23 -15.82
N TRP A 183 -9.17 -14.77 -14.97
CA TRP A 183 -7.84 -15.24 -15.33
C TRP A 183 -7.88 -16.40 -16.34
N GLU A 184 -8.78 -17.38 -16.17
CA GLU A 184 -8.96 -18.49 -17.09
C GLU A 184 -9.27 -18.04 -18.53
N GLY A 185 -9.93 -16.91 -18.69
CA GLY A 185 -10.22 -16.27 -19.98
C GLY A 185 -9.07 -15.52 -20.63
N ARG A 186 -7.89 -15.40 -19.96
CA ARG A 186 -6.72 -14.70 -20.50
C ARG A 186 -5.87 -15.61 -21.40
N THR A 187 -5.01 -14.98 -22.22
CA THR A 187 -4.03 -15.75 -23.02
C THR A 187 -3.04 -16.51 -22.11
N PRO A 188 -2.37 -17.57 -22.60
CA PRO A 188 -1.43 -18.34 -21.79
C PRO A 188 -0.32 -17.49 -21.16
N GLU A 189 0.19 -16.47 -21.87
CA GLU A 189 1.24 -15.59 -21.41
C GLU A 189 0.75 -14.75 -20.22
N TRP A 190 -0.45 -14.16 -20.33
CA TRP A 190 -1.06 -13.40 -19.25
C TRP A 190 -1.43 -14.26 -18.03
N ARG A 191 -1.84 -15.51 -18.29
CA ARG A 191 -2.08 -16.46 -17.19
C ARG A 191 -0.80 -16.77 -16.42
N THR A 192 0.29 -17.04 -17.16
CA THR A 192 1.62 -17.28 -16.56
C THR A 192 2.08 -16.06 -15.74
N TYR A 193 1.94 -14.85 -16.30
CA TYR A 193 2.30 -13.61 -15.61
C TYR A 193 1.50 -13.46 -14.31
N HIS A 194 0.18 -13.43 -14.36
CA HIS A 194 -0.62 -13.16 -13.15
C HIS A 194 -0.43 -14.23 -12.08
N ALA A 195 -0.31 -15.51 -12.45
CA ALA A 195 -0.05 -16.59 -11.49
C ALA A 195 1.32 -16.48 -10.80
N ALA A 196 2.30 -15.83 -11.45
CA ALA A 196 3.63 -15.61 -10.87
C ALA A 196 3.69 -14.35 -9.99
N TYR A 197 2.74 -13.43 -10.13
CA TYR A 197 2.79 -12.11 -9.50
C TYR A 197 1.69 -11.87 -8.47
N HIS A 198 0.53 -12.51 -8.58
CA HIS A 198 -0.66 -12.20 -7.80
C HIS A 198 -1.33 -13.45 -7.22
N THR A 199 -2.29 -13.23 -6.31
CA THR A 199 -3.03 -14.30 -5.62
C THR A 199 -4.45 -14.42 -6.18
N SER A 200 -4.86 -15.65 -6.53
CA SER A 200 -6.23 -15.92 -6.98
C SER A 200 -7.25 -15.75 -5.84
N ALA A 201 -8.47 -15.36 -6.17
CA ALA A 201 -9.54 -15.21 -5.20
C ALA A 201 -9.82 -16.48 -4.38
N PRO A 202 -9.81 -17.72 -4.95
CA PRO A 202 -9.88 -18.94 -4.15
C PRO A 202 -8.72 -19.10 -3.18
N ASP A 203 -7.50 -18.70 -3.56
CA ASP A 203 -6.33 -18.80 -2.67
C ASP A 203 -6.34 -17.72 -1.59
N VAL A 204 -6.85 -16.51 -1.87
CA VAL A 204 -7.12 -15.51 -0.83
C VAL A 204 -8.09 -16.08 0.21
N GLY A 205 -9.14 -16.79 -0.23
CA GLY A 205 -10.04 -17.50 0.68
C GLY A 205 -9.33 -18.55 1.54
N LYS A 206 -8.40 -19.34 0.98
CA LYS A 206 -7.58 -20.30 1.74
C LYS A 206 -6.64 -19.62 2.76
N ILE A 207 -6.06 -18.48 2.38
CA ILE A 207 -5.25 -17.65 3.29
C ILE A 207 -6.11 -17.16 4.44
N ALA A 208 -7.28 -16.58 4.16
CA ALA A 208 -8.20 -16.10 5.17
C ALA A 208 -8.68 -17.22 6.11
N ALA A 209 -8.93 -18.41 5.59
CA ALA A 209 -9.28 -19.59 6.41
C ALA A 209 -8.19 -20.01 7.40
N GLN A 210 -6.92 -19.77 7.07
CA GLN A 210 -5.79 -20.06 7.97
C GLN A 210 -5.49 -18.92 8.96
N VAL A 211 -5.66 -17.67 8.51
CA VAL A 211 -5.39 -16.47 9.31
C VAL A 211 -6.54 -16.16 10.26
N GLN A 212 -7.79 -16.42 9.85
CA GLN A 212 -9.02 -16.09 10.58
C GLN A 212 -9.11 -14.60 10.98
N PRO A 213 -8.93 -13.65 10.02
CA PRO A 213 -9.04 -12.24 10.34
C PRO A 213 -10.48 -11.89 10.72
N LYS A 214 -10.70 -10.87 11.55
CA LYS A 214 -12.06 -10.37 11.82
C LYS A 214 -12.70 -9.76 10.57
N LYS A 215 -11.86 -9.15 9.70
CA LYS A 215 -12.25 -8.63 8.39
C LYS A 215 -11.17 -8.94 7.36
N LEU A 216 -11.59 -9.45 6.20
CA LEU A 216 -10.77 -9.51 4.98
C LEU A 216 -11.23 -8.37 4.07
N VAL A 217 -10.29 -7.52 3.65
CA VAL A 217 -10.55 -6.45 2.68
C VAL A 217 -9.79 -6.77 1.41
N LEU A 218 -10.51 -6.92 0.31
CA LEU A 218 -9.89 -7.10 -1.00
C LEU A 218 -9.51 -5.73 -1.56
N TYR A 219 -8.26 -5.55 -1.93
CA TYR A 219 -7.77 -4.34 -2.58
C TYR A 219 -6.92 -4.70 -3.80
N HIS A 220 -6.35 -3.75 -4.52
CA HIS A 220 -5.59 -4.02 -5.74
C HIS A 220 -6.30 -5.05 -6.62
N LEU A 221 -7.54 -4.71 -6.96
CA LEU A 221 -8.50 -5.65 -7.56
C LEU A 221 -8.20 -5.88 -9.04
N LEU A 222 -8.02 -7.13 -9.42
CA LEU A 222 -7.87 -7.57 -10.81
C LEU A 222 -9.07 -8.47 -11.20
N PRO A 223 -10.29 -7.89 -11.39
CA PRO A 223 -11.49 -8.66 -11.64
C PRO A 223 -11.50 -9.31 -13.03
N MET A 224 -10.72 -8.80 -13.96
CA MET A 224 -10.56 -9.35 -15.32
C MET A 224 -11.89 -9.60 -16.03
N GLY A 225 -12.83 -8.65 -15.89
CA GLY A 225 -14.16 -8.70 -16.50
C GLY A 225 -15.23 -9.41 -15.66
N GLN A 226 -14.90 -9.86 -14.46
CA GLN A 226 -15.88 -10.43 -13.53
C GLN A 226 -16.46 -9.33 -12.63
N THR A 227 -17.68 -9.55 -12.14
CA THR A 227 -18.35 -8.66 -11.19
C THR A 227 -17.80 -8.81 -9.77
N GLU A 228 -18.14 -7.84 -8.89
CA GLU A 228 -17.84 -7.90 -7.47
C GLU A 228 -18.35 -9.20 -6.82
N ASP A 229 -19.61 -9.54 -7.09
CA ASP A 229 -20.24 -10.74 -6.53
C ASP A 229 -19.56 -12.04 -6.99
N GLU A 230 -19.07 -12.09 -8.23
CA GLU A 230 -18.34 -13.25 -8.75
C GLU A 230 -16.99 -13.39 -8.03
N VAL A 231 -16.23 -12.31 -7.86
CA VAL A 231 -14.95 -12.33 -7.12
C VAL A 231 -15.16 -12.70 -5.65
N LEU A 232 -16.15 -12.09 -5.00
CA LEU A 232 -16.52 -12.44 -3.62
C LEU A 232 -16.97 -13.90 -3.50
N GLY A 233 -17.72 -14.40 -4.48
CA GLY A 233 -18.14 -15.79 -4.55
C GLY A 233 -16.95 -16.75 -4.64
N GLU A 234 -15.91 -16.41 -5.40
CA GLU A 234 -14.68 -17.19 -5.48
C GLU A 234 -13.94 -17.28 -4.13
N VAL A 235 -13.79 -16.17 -3.41
CA VAL A 235 -13.19 -16.13 -2.07
C VAL A 235 -14.02 -16.98 -1.09
N ARG A 236 -15.34 -16.84 -1.13
CA ARG A 236 -16.29 -17.52 -0.23
C ARG A 236 -16.34 -19.03 -0.41
N ARG A 237 -15.80 -19.59 -1.48
CA ARG A 237 -15.65 -21.05 -1.62
C ARG A 237 -14.78 -21.66 -0.53
N ASN A 238 -13.81 -20.88 0.00
CA ASN A 238 -12.86 -21.35 0.99
C ASN A 238 -12.96 -20.64 2.35
N TRP A 239 -13.67 -19.51 2.44
CA TRP A 239 -13.80 -18.76 3.68
C TRP A 239 -15.13 -17.99 3.75
N GLN A 240 -15.93 -18.22 4.81
CA GLN A 240 -17.27 -17.66 4.98
C GLN A 240 -17.31 -16.48 5.96
N GLY A 241 -16.15 -15.96 6.39
CA GLY A 241 -16.08 -14.81 7.29
C GLY A 241 -16.41 -13.49 6.61
N ASN A 242 -16.16 -12.40 7.32
CA ASN A 242 -16.45 -11.05 6.83
C ASN A 242 -15.47 -10.63 5.75
N VAL A 243 -15.89 -10.66 4.48
CA VAL A 243 -15.11 -10.21 3.33
C VAL A 243 -15.75 -8.98 2.70
N ILE A 244 -14.91 -7.97 2.45
CA ILE A 244 -15.27 -6.66 1.89
C ILE A 244 -14.54 -6.52 0.55
N TYR A 245 -15.27 -6.20 -0.51
CA TYR A 245 -14.70 -5.76 -1.78
C TYR A 245 -14.38 -4.27 -1.66
N GLY A 246 -13.10 -3.93 -1.45
CA GLY A 246 -12.67 -2.56 -1.16
C GLY A 246 -12.88 -1.62 -2.34
N LYS A 247 -13.36 -0.44 -2.05
CA LYS A 247 -13.57 0.66 -3.02
C LYS A 247 -12.80 1.89 -2.56
N ASP A 248 -12.50 2.77 -3.51
CA ASP A 248 -11.89 4.06 -3.19
C ASP A 248 -12.73 4.79 -2.12
N LEU A 249 -12.07 5.30 -1.11
CA LEU A 249 -12.63 6.05 0.02
C LEU A 249 -13.42 5.22 1.05
N ASP A 250 -13.42 3.88 0.95
CA ASP A 250 -13.99 3.05 2.00
C ASP A 250 -13.22 3.24 3.32
N VAL A 251 -13.96 3.40 4.41
CA VAL A 251 -13.42 3.49 5.77
C VAL A 251 -13.73 2.21 6.52
N ILE A 252 -12.69 1.41 6.77
CA ILE A 252 -12.79 0.11 7.45
C ILE A 252 -12.35 0.28 8.91
N ARG A 253 -13.25 -0.05 9.85
CA ARG A 253 -13.03 0.10 11.30
C ARG A 253 -13.04 -1.24 12.02
#